data_ee045a61ffcba94f9c5674630d4f260e
#
_entry.id   ee045a61ffcba94f9c5674630d4f260e
#
_cell.length_a   1.000
_cell.length_b   1.000
_cell.length_c   1.000
_cell.angle_alpha   90.00
_cell.angle_beta   90.00
_cell.angle_gamma   90.00
#
_symmetry.space_group_name_H-M   'P 1'
#
loop_
_entity.id
_entity.type
_entity.pdbx_description
1 polymer ?
#
loop_
_entity_poly.entity_id
_entity_poly.type
_entity_poly.pdbx_seq_one_letter_code
_entity_poly.pdbx_strand_id
1 'polypeptide(L)' 'MDEVIEAIVNDAVERATAFSPGDQSFIYSEVSDRLSDLSHTALMTEYGLKEEDFE' A
#
# COMPACT_ATOMS: atom_id res chain seq x y z
N MET A 1 -15.24 -0.66 6.48
CA MET A 1 -14.04 -0.63 5.62
C MET A 1 -13.17 0.59 5.87
N ASP A 2 -13.78 1.75 6.04
CA ASP A 2 -13.02 2.99 6.31
C ASP A 2 -12.19 2.88 7.58
N GLU A 3 -12.70 2.18 8.58
CA GLU A 3 -11.96 2.02 9.84
C GLU A 3 -10.64 1.28 9.63
N VAL A 4 -10.63 0.28 8.75
CA VAL A 4 -9.41 -0.46 8.46
C VAL A 4 -8.42 0.42 7.71
N ILE A 5 -8.93 1.18 6.74
CA ILE A 5 -8.09 2.08 5.95
C ILE A 5 -7.47 3.14 6.85
N GLU A 6 -8.27 3.74 7.73
CA GLU A 6 -7.77 4.76 8.64
C GLU A 6 -6.75 4.20 9.62
N ALA A 7 -6.96 2.98 10.10
CA ALA A 7 -6.01 2.35 11.01
C ALA A 7 -4.66 2.15 10.33
N ILE A 8 -4.65 1.75 9.07
CA ILE A 8 -3.42 1.55 8.32
C ILE A 8 -2.72 2.88 8.07
N VAL A 9 -3.48 3.90 7.69
CA VAL A 9 -2.92 5.23 7.45
C VAL A 9 -2.34 5.80 8.73
N ASN A 10 -3.07 5.68 9.84
CA ASN A 10 -2.62 6.19 11.13
C ASN A 10 -1.34 5.49 11.59
N ASP A 11 -1.25 4.19 11.37
CA ASP A 11 -0.05 3.44 11.71
C ASP A 11 1.14 3.94 10.88
N ALA A 12 0.94 4.15 9.59
CA ALA A 12 1.98 4.65 8.71
C ALA A 12 2.45 6.04 9.15
N VAL A 13 1.51 6.93 9.48
CA VAL A 13 1.83 8.28 9.94
C VAL A 13 2.61 8.21 11.25
N GLU A 14 2.17 7.38 12.18
CA GLU A 14 2.84 7.25 13.47
C GLU A 14 4.29 6.81 13.30
N ARG A 15 4.52 5.83 12.45
CA ARG A 15 5.87 5.33 12.20
C ARG A 15 6.73 6.38 11.48
N ALA A 16 6.15 7.12 10.55
CA ALA A 16 6.88 8.11 9.77
C ALA A 16 7.19 9.38 10.58
N THR A 17 6.45 9.64 11.65
CA THR A 17 6.62 10.85 12.46
C THR A 17 8.01 10.97 13.06
N ALA A 18 8.73 9.86 13.24
CA ALA A 18 10.09 9.88 13.76
C ALA A 18 11.10 10.45 12.77
N PHE A 19 10.69 10.68 11.54
CA PHE A 19 11.60 11.12 10.47
C PHE A 19 11.32 12.56 10.08
N SER A 20 12.28 13.18 9.38
CA SER A 20 12.11 14.54 8.88
C SER A 20 10.99 14.60 7.84
N PRO A 21 10.41 15.80 7.59
CA PRO A 21 9.36 15.92 6.58
C PRO A 21 9.77 15.42 5.19
N GLY A 22 11.01 15.66 4.79
CA GLY A 22 11.50 15.15 3.52
C GLY A 22 11.51 13.64 3.47
N ASP A 23 11.99 13.01 4.56
CA ASP A 23 12.01 11.57 4.66
C ASP A 23 10.60 11.00 4.74
N GLN A 24 9.70 11.71 5.42
CA GLN A 24 8.31 11.29 5.49
C GLN A 24 7.68 11.23 4.11
N SER A 25 7.97 12.24 3.28
CA SER A 25 7.46 12.29 1.92
C SER A 25 7.95 11.08 1.12
N PHE A 26 9.21 10.75 1.26
CA PHE A 26 9.79 9.59 0.58
C PHE A 26 9.14 8.29 1.06
N ILE A 27 8.99 8.15 2.38
CA ILE A 27 8.36 6.96 2.97
C ILE A 27 6.95 6.76 2.43
N TYR A 28 6.15 7.83 2.41
CA TYR A 28 4.78 7.72 1.92
C TYR A 28 4.72 7.35 0.45
N SER A 29 5.64 7.90 -0.34
CA SER A 29 5.71 7.59 -1.76
C SER A 29 6.03 6.11 -1.99
N GLU A 30 7.02 5.60 -1.28
CA GLU A 30 7.42 4.21 -1.41
C GLU A 30 6.34 3.24 -0.91
N VAL A 31 5.72 3.58 0.20
CA VAL A 31 4.63 2.77 0.73
C VAL A 31 3.45 2.75 -0.24
N SER A 32 3.14 3.90 -0.82
CA SER A 32 2.06 4.01 -1.80
C SER A 32 2.30 3.09 -3.00
N ASP A 33 3.53 3.08 -3.52
CA ASP A 33 3.89 2.23 -4.65
C ASP A 33 3.72 0.75 -4.31
N ARG A 34 4.18 0.36 -3.12
CA ARG A 34 4.07 -1.04 -2.70
C ARG A 34 2.63 -1.45 -2.45
N LEU A 35 1.84 -0.55 -1.86
CA LEU A 35 0.43 -0.83 -1.65
C LEU A 35 -0.33 -0.94 -2.97
N SER A 36 0.05 -0.14 -3.96
CA SER A 36 -0.53 -0.22 -5.29
C SER A 36 -0.29 -1.59 -5.92
N ASP A 37 0.94 -2.11 -5.79
CA ASP A 37 1.26 -3.44 -6.29
C ASP A 37 0.45 -4.52 -5.57
N LEU A 38 0.31 -4.39 -4.26
CA LEU A 38 -0.49 -5.34 -3.48
C LEU A 38 -1.96 -5.27 -3.87
N SER A 39 -2.45 -4.07 -4.15
CA SER A 39 -3.83 -3.89 -4.61
C SER A 39 -4.06 -4.63 -5.92
N HIS A 40 -3.14 -4.50 -6.83
CA HIS A 40 -3.23 -5.18 -8.13
C HIS A 40 -3.21 -6.69 -7.93
N THR A 41 -2.31 -7.20 -7.11
CA THR A 41 -2.20 -8.62 -6.83
C THR A 41 -3.48 -9.15 -6.18
N ALA A 42 -4.05 -8.38 -5.26
CA ALA A 42 -5.29 -8.79 -4.58
C ALA A 42 -6.45 -8.90 -5.56
N LEU A 43 -6.55 -7.96 -6.49
CA LEU A 43 -7.59 -8.00 -7.51
C LEU A 43 -7.43 -9.22 -8.42
N MET A 44 -6.22 -9.50 -8.83
CA MET A 44 -5.95 -10.66 -9.67
C MET A 44 -6.30 -11.95 -8.96
N THR A 45 -6.00 -12.02 -7.68
CA THR A 45 -6.34 -13.19 -6.86
C THR A 45 -7.85 -13.35 -6.74
N GLU A 46 -8.57 -12.25 -6.52
CA GLU A 46 -10.02 -12.27 -6.37
C GLU A 46 -10.71 -12.79 -7.61
N TYR A 47 -10.25 -12.37 -8.77
CA TYR A 47 -10.84 -12.78 -10.03
C TYR A 47 -10.25 -14.07 -10.59
N GLY A 48 -9.29 -14.66 -9.87
CA GLY A 48 -8.63 -15.87 -10.33
C GLY A 48 -7.72 -15.65 -11.52
N LEU A 49 -7.30 -14.41 -11.75
CA LEU A 49 -6.43 -14.07 -12.85
C LEU A 49 -4.96 -14.22 -12.43
N LYS A 50 -4.23 -14.99 -13.18
CA LYS A 50 -2.81 -15.19 -12.97
C LYS A 50 -2.09 -14.91 -14.27
N GLU A 51 -0.82 -14.56 -14.18
CA GLU A 51 -0.06 -14.22 -15.36
C GLU A 51 -0.05 -15.34 -16.39
N GLU A 52 0.08 -16.57 -15.95
CA GLU A 52 0.09 -17.71 -16.85
C GLU A 52 -1.25 -17.94 -17.54
N ASP A 53 -2.32 -17.33 -17.03
CA ASP A 53 -3.63 -17.47 -17.64
C ASP A 53 -3.78 -16.63 -18.89
N PHE A 54 -2.84 -15.76 -19.15
CA PHE A 54 -2.89 -14.88 -20.33
C PHE A 54 -2.14 -15.41 -21.53
N GLU A 55 -1.63 -16.59 -21.42
CA GLU A 55 -0.89 -17.20 -22.54
C GLU A 55 -1.76 -17.91 -23.58
#